data_d72c9ecf92ead4d1a0be8287ae80b8a4
#
_entry.id   d72c9ecf92ead4d1a0be8287ae80b8a4
#
_cell.length_a   1.000
_cell.length_b   1.000
_cell.length_c   1.000
_cell.angle_alpha   90.00
_cell.angle_beta   90.00
_cell.angle_gamma   90.00
#
_symmetry.space_group_name_H-M   'P 1'
#
loop_
_entity.id
_entity.type
_entity.pdbx_description
1 polymer ?
#
loop_
_entity_poly.entity_id
_entity_poly.type
_entity_poly.pdbx_seq_one_letter_code
_entity_poly.pdbx_strand_id
1 'polypeptide(L)'
;MSSSEQLKNFLVQEIIPDLEEAIDEMFAMIEKAKMASIADKEELQDLQEMHAECKDIVSEIEAGEMPEEEASEILKEFVEMKTEEE
;
A
#
# COMPACT_ATOMS: atom_id res chain seq x y z
N MET A 1 17.20 -2.90 14.49
CA MET A 1 15.80 -2.72 14.11
C MET A 1 15.13 -4.06 13.85
N SER A 2 13.93 -4.25 14.37
CA SER A 2 13.18 -5.47 14.11
C SER A 2 12.55 -5.44 12.72
N SER A 3 12.18 -6.61 12.22
CA SER A 3 11.51 -6.70 10.92
C SER A 3 10.17 -5.97 10.93
N SER A 4 9.46 -6.01 12.05
CA SER A 4 8.19 -5.30 12.16
C SER A 4 8.37 -3.79 12.10
N GLU A 5 9.39 -3.25 12.75
CA GLU A 5 9.69 -1.82 12.66
C GLU A 5 10.10 -1.41 11.25
N GLN A 6 10.92 -2.22 10.60
CA GLN A 6 11.33 -1.95 9.23
C GLN A 6 10.13 -1.97 8.29
N LEU A 7 9.24 -2.95 8.45
CA LEU A 7 8.03 -3.03 7.65
C LEU A 7 7.15 -1.81 7.88
N LYS A 8 6.91 -1.45 9.13
CA LYS A 8 6.11 -0.29 9.46
C LYS A 8 6.66 0.97 8.83
N ASN A 9 7.97 1.20 8.97
CA ASN A 9 8.60 2.39 8.42
C ASN A 9 8.52 2.42 6.90
N PHE A 10 8.73 1.27 6.26
CA PHE A 10 8.63 1.17 4.80
C PHE A 10 7.23 1.50 4.33
N LEU A 11 6.21 0.95 4.97
CA LEU A 11 4.82 1.21 4.61
C LEU A 11 4.45 2.67 4.82
N VAL A 12 4.78 3.23 5.99
CA VAL A 12 4.40 4.59 6.33
C VAL A 12 5.13 5.63 5.48
N GLN A 13 6.40 5.39 5.18
CA GLN A 13 7.24 6.38 4.49
C GLN A 13 7.22 6.24 2.98
N GLU A 14 6.97 5.05 2.46
CA GLU A 14 7.07 4.82 1.02
C GLU A 14 5.81 4.27 0.38
N ILE A 15 5.23 3.22 0.93
CA ILE A 15 4.11 2.54 0.27
C ILE A 15 2.80 3.31 0.43
N ILE A 16 2.44 3.67 1.64
CA ILE A 16 1.18 4.39 1.90
C ILE A 16 1.14 5.73 1.17
N PRO A 17 2.16 6.58 1.23
CA PRO A 17 2.15 7.83 0.46
C PRO A 17 2.05 7.61 -1.04
N ASP A 18 2.74 6.61 -1.58
CA ASP A 18 2.66 6.30 -3.00
C ASP A 18 1.26 5.87 -3.41
N LEU A 19 0.60 5.06 -2.57
CA LEU A 19 -0.77 4.62 -2.82
C LEU A 19 -1.74 5.79 -2.75
N GLU A 20 -1.57 6.68 -1.78
CA GLU A 20 -2.42 7.86 -1.65
C GLU A 20 -2.29 8.77 -2.87
N GLU A 21 -1.07 8.96 -3.35
CA GLU A 21 -0.84 9.73 -4.56
C GLU A 21 -1.47 9.08 -5.79
N ALA A 22 -1.33 7.77 -5.92
CA ALA A 22 -1.93 7.03 -7.03
C ALA A 22 -3.46 7.11 -7.01
N ILE A 23 -4.05 7.01 -5.82
CA ILE A 23 -5.50 7.13 -5.65
C ILE A 23 -5.97 8.52 -6.05
N ASP A 24 -5.27 9.56 -5.60
CA ASP A 24 -5.61 10.94 -5.95
C ASP A 24 -5.50 11.18 -7.45
N GLU A 25 -4.48 10.63 -8.09
CA GLU A 25 -4.32 10.75 -9.53
C GLU A 25 -5.45 10.05 -10.29
N MET A 26 -5.89 8.89 -9.81
CA MET A 26 -7.02 8.18 -10.42
C MET A 26 -8.31 8.98 -10.30
N PHE A 27 -8.58 9.56 -9.13
CA PHE A 27 -9.76 10.41 -8.95
C PHE A 27 -9.70 11.63 -9.87
N ALA A 28 -8.54 12.27 -9.99
CA ALA A 28 -8.39 13.44 -10.85
C ALA A 28 -8.61 13.06 -12.31
N MET A 29 -8.11 11.91 -12.74
CA MET A 29 -8.26 11.44 -14.11
C MET A 29 -9.71 11.13 -14.42
N ILE A 30 -10.40 10.45 -13.52
CA ILE A 30 -11.83 10.12 -13.69
C ILE A 30 -12.67 11.39 -13.72
N GLU A 31 -12.40 12.33 -12.83
CA GLU A 31 -13.13 13.59 -12.79
C GLU A 31 -12.91 14.39 -14.06
N LYS A 32 -11.68 14.44 -14.55
CA LYS A 32 -11.35 15.18 -15.77
C LYS A 32 -12.03 14.56 -17.00
N ALA A 33 -12.07 13.25 -17.07
CA ALA A 33 -12.72 12.54 -18.17
C ALA A 33 -14.24 12.53 -18.04
N LYS A 34 -14.76 12.83 -16.86
CA LYS A 34 -16.19 12.80 -16.51
C LYS A 34 -16.83 11.42 -16.71
N MET A 35 -16.00 10.40 -16.84
CA MET A 35 -16.46 9.05 -17.07
C MET A 35 -15.33 8.09 -16.68
N ALA A 36 -15.66 7.06 -15.92
CA ALA A 36 -14.72 6.03 -15.54
C ALA A 36 -15.04 4.75 -16.29
N SER A 37 -14.03 4.15 -16.92
CA SER A 37 -14.19 2.83 -17.51
C SER A 37 -14.26 1.78 -16.39
N ILE A 38 -14.68 0.55 -16.76
CA ILE A 38 -14.68 -0.56 -15.79
C ILE A 38 -13.27 -0.82 -15.29
N ALA A 39 -12.29 -0.76 -16.19
CA ALA A 39 -10.88 -0.95 -15.82
C ALA A 39 -10.40 0.11 -14.83
N ASP A 40 -10.78 1.38 -15.03
CA ASP A 40 -10.43 2.46 -14.13
C ASP A 40 -11.03 2.24 -12.73
N LYS A 41 -12.28 1.82 -12.67
CA LYS A 41 -12.94 1.56 -11.40
C LYS A 41 -12.29 0.41 -10.65
N GLU A 42 -11.93 -0.66 -11.37
CA GLU A 42 -11.25 -1.81 -10.77
C GLU A 42 -9.88 -1.42 -10.24
N GLU A 43 -9.12 -0.64 -11.01
CA GLU A 43 -7.81 -0.18 -10.58
C GLU A 43 -7.90 0.68 -9.32
N LEU A 44 -8.87 1.59 -9.29
CA LEU A 44 -9.09 2.43 -8.11
C LEU A 44 -9.46 1.58 -6.91
N GLN A 45 -10.34 0.61 -7.08
CA GLN A 45 -10.73 -0.29 -6.00
C GLN A 45 -9.53 -1.07 -5.48
N ASP A 46 -8.69 -1.59 -6.36
CA ASP A 46 -7.50 -2.33 -5.97
C ASP A 46 -6.54 -1.47 -5.17
N LEU A 47 -6.34 -0.22 -5.58
CA LEU A 47 -5.49 0.71 -4.86
C LEU A 47 -6.04 1.01 -3.47
N GLN A 48 -7.36 1.20 -3.37
CA GLN A 48 -8.00 1.47 -2.09
C GLN A 48 -7.90 0.27 -1.15
N GLU A 49 -8.07 -0.94 -1.67
CA GLU A 49 -7.94 -2.17 -0.89
C GLU A 49 -6.51 -2.35 -0.40
N MET A 50 -5.53 -2.11 -1.25
CA MET A 50 -4.13 -2.20 -0.86
C MET A 50 -3.78 -1.17 0.20
N HIS A 51 -4.30 0.05 0.07
CA HIS A 51 -4.11 1.10 1.05
C HIS A 51 -4.67 0.68 2.42
N ALA A 52 -5.87 0.11 2.43
CA ALA A 52 -6.49 -0.38 3.67
C ALA A 52 -5.69 -1.52 4.29
N GLU A 53 -5.20 -2.45 3.48
CA GLU A 53 -4.36 -3.55 3.97
C GLU A 53 -3.06 -3.03 4.59
N CYS A 54 -2.43 -2.05 3.98
CA CYS A 54 -1.21 -1.46 4.52
C CYS A 54 -1.46 -0.80 5.87
N LYS A 55 -2.58 -0.10 5.99
CA LYS A 55 -2.95 0.52 7.27
C LYS A 55 -3.23 -0.52 8.34
N ASP A 56 -3.90 -1.62 7.97
CA ASP A 56 -4.17 -2.71 8.90
C ASP A 56 -2.87 -3.36 9.38
N ILE A 57 -1.91 -3.56 8.48
CA ILE A 57 -0.60 -4.12 8.83
C ILE A 57 0.10 -3.20 9.82
N VAL A 58 0.10 -1.90 9.57
CA VAL A 58 0.72 -0.93 10.49
C VAL A 58 0.05 -1.00 11.86
N SER A 59 -1.28 -1.09 11.90
CA SER A 59 -2.01 -1.19 13.15
C SER A 59 -1.65 -2.46 13.92
N GLU A 60 -1.51 -3.59 13.24
CA GLU A 60 -1.09 -4.83 13.88
C GLU A 60 0.31 -4.74 14.47
N ILE A 61 1.21 -4.08 13.75
CA ILE A 61 2.58 -3.87 14.23
C ILE A 61 2.58 -2.98 15.47
N GLU A 62 1.82 -1.89 15.44
CA GLU A 62 1.74 -0.98 16.58
C GLU A 62 1.11 -1.63 17.81
N ALA A 63 0.17 -2.55 17.59
CA ALA A 63 -0.44 -3.30 18.68
C ALA A 63 0.44 -4.44 19.20
N GLY A 64 1.57 -4.71 18.53
CA GLY A 64 2.45 -5.80 18.91
C GLY A 64 1.90 -7.19 18.58
N GLU A 65 0.97 -7.25 17.64
CA GLU A 65 0.31 -8.50 17.26
C GLU A 65 0.96 -9.21 16.07
N MET A 66 1.86 -8.55 15.35
CA MET A 66 2.49 -9.16 14.18
C MET A 66 3.78 -9.91 14.55
N PRO A 67 3.85 -11.21 14.26
CA PRO A 67 5.09 -11.97 14.46
C PRO A 67 6.21 -11.45 13.56
N GLU A 68 7.44 -11.49 14.05
CA GLU A 68 8.60 -11.03 13.28
C GLU A 68 8.79 -11.81 11.98
N GLU A 69 8.53 -13.10 11.97
CA GLU A 69 8.63 -13.92 10.76
C GLU A 69 7.65 -13.45 9.68
N GLU A 70 6.42 -13.16 10.08
CA GLU A 70 5.41 -12.66 9.16
C GLU A 70 5.78 -11.29 8.64
N ALA A 71 6.23 -10.41 9.52
CA ALA A 71 6.67 -9.07 9.13
C ALA A 71 7.82 -9.12 8.13
N SER A 72 8.78 -10.02 8.34
CA SER A 72 9.91 -10.19 7.44
C SER A 72 9.46 -10.65 6.05
N GLU A 73 8.53 -11.57 5.98
CA GLU A 73 8.00 -12.05 4.71
C GLU A 73 7.23 -10.97 3.95
N ILE A 74 6.39 -10.24 4.67
CA ILE A 74 5.60 -9.16 4.08
C ILE A 74 6.54 -8.05 3.58
N LEU A 75 7.53 -7.68 4.37
CA LEU A 75 8.51 -6.67 3.98
C LEU A 75 9.22 -7.08 2.70
N LYS A 76 9.63 -8.33 2.61
CA LYS A 76 10.31 -8.85 1.43
C LYS A 76 9.42 -8.75 0.19
N GLU A 77 8.15 -9.09 0.32
CA GLU A 77 7.20 -9.00 -0.79
C GLU A 77 7.02 -7.57 -1.27
N PHE A 78 6.87 -6.62 -0.35
CA PHE A 78 6.70 -5.22 -0.73
C PHE A 78 7.97 -4.65 -1.36
N VAL A 79 9.14 -5.00 -0.84
CA VAL A 79 10.41 -4.54 -1.41
C VAL A 79 10.58 -5.09 -2.82
N GLU A 80 10.28 -6.36 -3.04
CA GLU A 80 10.36 -6.97 -4.35
C GLU A 80 9.40 -6.31 -5.35
N MET A 81 8.18 -6.04 -4.90
CA MET A 81 7.18 -5.40 -5.73
C MET A 81 7.61 -4.00 -6.15
N LYS A 82 8.14 -3.22 -5.23
CA LYS A 82 8.62 -1.87 -5.54
C LYS A 82 9.82 -1.90 -6.47
N THR A 83 10.72 -2.84 -6.28
CA THR A 83 11.89 -2.98 -7.13
C THR A 83 11.49 -3.35 -8.56
N GLU A 84 10.48 -4.19 -8.72
CA GLU A 84 10.00 -4.59 -10.04
C GLU A 84 9.36 -3.43 -10.82
N GLU A 85 8.77 -2.47 -10.13
CA GLU A 85 8.16 -1.31 -10.78
C GLU A 85 9.18 -0.32 -11.31
N GLU A 86 10.38 -0.36 -10.80
CA GLU A 86 11.47 0.49 -11.26
C GLU A 86 12.24 -0.16 -12.40
#